data_b3838d5c4856d87c90a34421d7ff7016
#
_entry.id   b3838d5c4856d87c90a34421d7ff7016
#
_cell.length_a   1.000
_cell.length_b   1.000
_cell.length_c   1.000
_cell.angle_alpha   90.00
_cell.angle_beta   90.00
_cell.angle_gamma   90.00
#
_symmetry.space_group_name_H-M   'P 1'
#
loop_
_entity.id
_entity.type
_entity.pdbx_description
1 polymer ?
#
loop_
_entity_poly.entity_id
_entity_poly.type
_entity_poly.pdbx_seq_one_letter_code
_entity_poly.pdbx_strand_id
1 'polypeptide(L)'
;MKKKFSSMPTLRVWFTLICMVEYIVVALLAELTAWLIKKWLGITVAAPLFVWAVLFSVIFGFVITNFTLKVFFDPVAKLEKAMRTVAGGNFNVTAETDSRINEVRSLYSSFNMMVKELSATETLQTDFISSVSHEFKTPINAIEGYASLLQDHQQSQEEQDDYIEKILFNTRRLSTLIGNILLLSKISAQSIRPQRVSYRLDEQVRQAIVALEQKWTEKDIDFDIELDEIEYSGYGSLLIHVWTNLIDNAIKFDPHGGMILMRMRAENDTVTFTIEDDGPGIPAGDEERIFHKFYQSDNSREMYGNGLGLALAQQIVELSGGTISVENLPTAGCRFTVRLPIVAKQ
;
A
#
# COMPACT_ATOMS: atom_id res chain seq x y z
N MET A 1 -27.80 -14.10 -10.12
CA MET A 1 -28.72 -13.55 -11.16
C MET A 1 -27.89 -13.02 -12.33
N LYS A 2 -27.71 -13.81 -13.40
CA LYS A 2 -27.05 -13.37 -14.64
C LYS A 2 -28.03 -12.47 -15.41
N LYS A 3 -27.88 -11.15 -15.34
CA LYS A 3 -28.56 -10.25 -16.29
C LYS A 3 -28.01 -10.53 -17.68
N LYS A 4 -28.83 -11.12 -18.54
CA LYS A 4 -28.66 -11.14 -19.98
C LYS A 4 -28.50 -9.68 -20.45
N PHE A 5 -27.26 -9.24 -20.68
CA PHE A 5 -27.05 -8.07 -21.53
C PHE A 5 -27.53 -8.46 -22.93
N SER A 6 -28.73 -7.99 -23.28
CA SER A 6 -29.26 -8.07 -24.64
C SER A 6 -28.22 -7.48 -25.56
N SER A 7 -27.96 -8.12 -26.67
CA SER A 7 -27.04 -7.76 -27.75
C SER A 7 -27.35 -6.36 -28.29
N MET A 8 -26.92 -5.31 -27.55
CA MET A 8 -26.76 -4.02 -28.18
C MET A 8 -25.67 -4.18 -29.25
N PRO A 9 -25.94 -3.75 -30.49
CA PRO A 9 -24.90 -3.77 -31.53
C PRO A 9 -23.68 -3.04 -30.99
N THR A 10 -22.51 -3.62 -31.18
CA THR A 10 -21.25 -3.05 -30.72
C THR A 10 -21.15 -1.63 -31.26
N LEU A 11 -20.49 -0.73 -30.50
CA LEU A 11 -20.23 0.67 -30.91
C LEU A 11 -19.71 0.75 -32.37
N ARG A 12 -18.96 -0.27 -32.79
CA ARG A 12 -18.44 -0.50 -34.12
C ARG A 12 -19.57 -0.59 -35.17
N VAL A 13 -20.62 -1.36 -34.90
CA VAL A 13 -21.79 -1.50 -35.77
C VAL A 13 -22.57 -0.19 -35.87
N TRP A 14 -22.78 0.49 -34.75
CA TRP A 14 -23.43 1.79 -34.74
C TRP A 14 -22.64 2.84 -35.54
N PHE A 15 -21.33 2.90 -35.34
CA PHE A 15 -20.45 3.82 -36.08
C PHE A 15 -20.49 3.55 -37.58
N THR A 16 -20.42 2.26 -38.00
CA THR A 16 -20.51 1.87 -39.42
C THR A 16 -21.86 2.23 -40.00
N LEU A 17 -22.97 2.02 -39.26
CA LEU A 17 -24.31 2.41 -39.69
C LEU A 17 -24.44 3.93 -39.85
N ILE A 18 -23.93 4.71 -38.90
CA ILE A 18 -23.95 6.18 -38.99
C ILE A 18 -23.18 6.65 -40.23
N CYS A 19 -21.97 6.13 -40.47
CA CYS A 19 -21.20 6.46 -41.66
C CYS A 19 -21.93 6.04 -42.96
N MET A 20 -22.55 4.88 -43.00
CA MET A 20 -23.37 4.48 -44.18
C MET A 20 -24.54 5.42 -44.42
N VAL A 21 -25.27 5.79 -43.35
CA VAL A 21 -26.39 6.75 -43.47
C VAL A 21 -25.89 8.11 -43.97
N GLU A 22 -24.75 8.58 -43.46
CA GLU A 22 -24.12 9.83 -43.91
C GLU A 22 -23.80 9.80 -45.40
N TYR A 23 -23.22 8.70 -45.92
CA TYR A 23 -22.95 8.54 -47.36
C TYR A 23 -24.20 8.49 -48.21
N ILE A 24 -25.26 7.82 -47.76
CA ILE A 24 -26.57 7.79 -48.47
C ILE A 24 -27.16 9.19 -48.49
N VAL A 25 -27.13 9.95 -47.41
CA VAL A 25 -27.63 11.32 -47.34
C VAL A 25 -26.85 12.24 -48.28
N VAL A 26 -25.51 12.14 -48.30
CA VAL A 26 -24.66 12.92 -49.20
C VAL A 26 -24.98 12.59 -50.69
N ALA A 27 -25.17 11.31 -51.05
CA ALA A 27 -25.55 10.89 -52.39
C ALA A 27 -26.93 11.46 -52.79
N LEU A 28 -27.92 11.38 -51.91
CA LEU A 28 -29.27 11.94 -52.15
C LEU A 28 -29.24 13.46 -52.30
N LEU A 29 -28.46 14.17 -51.50
CA LEU A 29 -28.28 15.61 -51.63
C LEU A 29 -27.60 15.99 -52.93
N ALA A 30 -26.64 15.21 -53.43
CA ALA A 30 -25.99 15.42 -54.71
C ALA A 30 -26.97 15.20 -55.87
N GLU A 31 -27.85 14.18 -55.82
CA GLU A 31 -28.92 13.99 -56.80
C GLU A 31 -29.92 15.16 -56.79
N LEU A 32 -30.34 15.57 -55.59
CA LEU A 32 -31.28 16.69 -55.45
C LEU A 32 -30.70 18.00 -56.00
N THR A 33 -29.42 18.28 -55.77
CA THR A 33 -28.74 19.46 -56.30
C THR A 33 -28.60 19.40 -57.80
N ALA A 34 -28.27 18.26 -58.38
CA ALA A 34 -28.21 18.05 -59.84
C ALA A 34 -29.60 18.25 -60.54
N TRP A 35 -30.67 17.75 -59.90
CA TRP A 35 -32.04 17.94 -60.35
C TRP A 35 -32.47 19.43 -60.28
N LEU A 36 -32.16 20.14 -59.23
CA LEU A 36 -32.44 21.58 -59.07
C LEU A 36 -31.69 22.41 -60.11
N ILE A 37 -30.40 22.13 -60.36
CA ILE A 37 -29.58 22.80 -61.37
C ILE A 37 -30.21 22.60 -62.80
N LYS A 38 -30.62 21.38 -63.11
CA LYS A 38 -31.30 21.09 -64.34
C LYS A 38 -32.60 21.83 -64.48
N LYS A 39 -33.41 21.90 -63.45
CA LYS A 39 -34.74 22.53 -63.47
C LYS A 39 -34.68 24.05 -63.57
N TRP A 40 -33.72 24.72 -62.93
CA TRP A 40 -33.66 26.19 -62.85
C TRP A 40 -32.69 26.82 -63.83
N LEU A 41 -31.61 26.15 -64.21
CA LEU A 41 -30.58 26.69 -65.09
C LEU A 41 -30.57 26.04 -66.51
N GLY A 42 -31.36 25.00 -66.71
CA GLY A 42 -31.38 24.28 -68.02
C GLY A 42 -30.09 23.51 -68.33
N ILE A 43 -29.15 23.43 -67.39
CA ILE A 43 -27.86 22.77 -67.56
C ILE A 43 -28.01 21.31 -67.18
N THR A 44 -27.75 20.39 -68.12
CA THR A 44 -27.65 18.95 -67.80
C THR A 44 -26.25 18.63 -67.30
N VAL A 45 -26.10 18.32 -66.02
CA VAL A 45 -24.86 17.75 -65.53
C VAL A 45 -24.67 16.37 -66.18
N ALA A 46 -23.54 16.15 -66.84
CA ALA A 46 -23.27 14.88 -67.50
C ALA A 46 -23.39 13.71 -66.50
N ALA A 47 -24.40 12.86 -66.71
CA ALA A 47 -24.67 11.71 -65.81
C ALA A 47 -23.43 10.85 -65.47
N PRO A 48 -22.45 10.63 -66.37
CA PRO A 48 -21.23 9.89 -66.08
C PRO A 48 -20.39 10.52 -64.97
N LEU A 49 -20.24 11.84 -64.92
CA LEU A 49 -19.40 12.52 -63.93
C LEU A 49 -20.00 12.41 -62.53
N PHE A 50 -21.33 12.49 -62.40
CA PHE A 50 -22.06 12.34 -61.16
C PHE A 50 -21.95 10.91 -60.58
N VAL A 51 -22.13 9.89 -61.43
CA VAL A 51 -22.00 8.49 -61.04
C VAL A 51 -20.59 8.18 -60.49
N TRP A 52 -19.54 8.70 -61.18
CA TRP A 52 -18.17 8.55 -60.67
C TRP A 52 -17.92 9.26 -59.35
N ALA A 53 -18.48 10.47 -59.15
CA ALA A 53 -18.37 11.20 -57.91
C ALA A 53 -19.01 10.42 -56.72
N VAL A 54 -20.19 9.83 -56.94
CA VAL A 54 -20.87 8.98 -55.92
C VAL A 54 -20.06 7.73 -55.63
N LEU A 55 -19.59 7.01 -56.66
CA LEU A 55 -18.76 5.81 -56.47
C LEU A 55 -17.47 6.13 -55.69
N PHE A 56 -16.80 7.22 -56.03
CA PHE A 56 -15.59 7.65 -55.36
C PHE A 56 -15.87 8.01 -53.89
N SER A 57 -16.97 8.71 -53.61
CA SER A 57 -17.40 9.05 -52.24
C SER A 57 -17.65 7.80 -51.39
N VAL A 58 -18.34 6.80 -51.93
CA VAL A 58 -18.62 5.53 -51.21
C VAL A 58 -17.33 4.76 -50.95
N ILE A 59 -16.43 4.63 -51.94
CA ILE A 59 -15.15 3.92 -51.76
C ILE A 59 -14.28 4.64 -50.74
N PHE A 60 -14.14 5.96 -50.87
CA PHE A 60 -13.31 6.76 -49.97
C PHE A 60 -13.83 6.71 -48.54
N GLY A 61 -15.14 6.81 -48.37
CA GLY A 61 -15.77 6.69 -47.07
C GLY A 61 -15.58 5.32 -46.44
N PHE A 62 -15.72 4.24 -47.21
CA PHE A 62 -15.43 2.89 -46.72
C PHE A 62 -13.99 2.75 -46.22
N VAL A 63 -13.02 3.31 -46.95
CA VAL A 63 -11.60 3.29 -46.56
C VAL A 63 -11.37 4.08 -45.27
N ILE A 64 -11.92 5.30 -45.17
CA ILE A 64 -11.80 6.13 -43.94
C ILE A 64 -12.43 5.44 -42.75
N THR A 65 -13.64 4.88 -42.93
CA THR A 65 -14.33 4.17 -41.83
C THR A 65 -13.50 3.00 -41.30
N ASN A 66 -12.98 2.15 -42.20
CA ASN A 66 -12.13 1.03 -41.80
C ASN A 66 -10.81 1.48 -41.15
N PHE A 67 -10.22 2.56 -41.64
CA PHE A 67 -9.02 3.14 -41.03
C PHE A 67 -9.31 3.65 -39.63
N THR A 68 -10.40 4.39 -39.43
CA THR A 68 -10.80 4.91 -38.12
C THR A 68 -11.10 3.78 -37.15
N LEU A 69 -11.80 2.72 -37.59
CA LEU A 69 -12.08 1.55 -36.77
C LEU A 69 -10.78 0.90 -36.25
N LYS A 70 -9.79 0.68 -37.12
CA LYS A 70 -8.51 0.08 -36.73
C LYS A 70 -7.69 0.98 -35.81
N VAL A 71 -7.68 2.28 -36.06
CA VAL A 71 -6.80 3.21 -35.38
C VAL A 71 -7.33 3.60 -33.99
N PHE A 72 -8.65 3.74 -33.83
CA PHE A 72 -9.27 4.17 -32.58
C PHE A 72 -9.99 3.05 -31.84
N PHE A 73 -10.84 2.28 -32.52
CA PHE A 73 -11.73 1.34 -31.84
C PHE A 73 -11.06 0.02 -31.47
N ASP A 74 -10.16 -0.51 -32.28
CA ASP A 74 -9.48 -1.77 -31.96
C ASP A 74 -8.57 -1.68 -30.73
N PRO A 75 -7.76 -0.61 -30.54
CA PRO A 75 -7.01 -0.43 -29.30
C PRO A 75 -7.91 -0.31 -28.06
N VAL A 76 -9.00 0.48 -28.16
CA VAL A 76 -9.93 0.64 -27.04
C VAL A 76 -10.58 -0.69 -26.65
N ALA A 77 -11.01 -1.49 -27.64
CA ALA A 77 -11.59 -2.81 -27.40
C ALA A 77 -10.58 -3.79 -26.77
N LYS A 78 -9.32 -3.73 -27.17
CA LYS A 78 -8.24 -4.52 -26.54
C LYS A 78 -8.03 -4.11 -25.07
N LEU A 79 -8.01 -2.81 -24.82
CA LEU A 79 -7.87 -2.27 -23.45
C LEU A 79 -9.06 -2.67 -22.57
N GLU A 80 -10.28 -2.58 -23.09
CA GLU A 80 -11.50 -3.06 -22.38
C GLU A 80 -11.38 -4.53 -21.98
N LYS A 81 -10.88 -5.38 -22.88
CA LYS A 81 -10.67 -6.81 -22.57
C LYS A 81 -9.63 -6.99 -21.45
N ALA A 82 -8.53 -6.25 -21.49
CA ALA A 82 -7.53 -6.27 -20.43
C ALA A 82 -8.10 -5.80 -19.08
N MET A 83 -8.88 -4.71 -19.09
CA MET A 83 -9.59 -4.21 -17.89
C MET A 83 -10.54 -5.26 -17.30
N ARG A 84 -11.28 -5.99 -18.13
CA ARG A 84 -12.15 -7.10 -17.66
C ARG A 84 -11.37 -8.24 -17.02
N THR A 85 -10.17 -8.53 -17.52
CA THR A 85 -9.29 -9.56 -16.93
C THR A 85 -8.79 -9.13 -15.53
N VAL A 86 -8.39 -7.86 -15.41
CA VAL A 86 -8.00 -7.27 -14.12
C VAL A 86 -9.18 -7.21 -13.14
N ALA A 87 -10.38 -6.84 -13.61
CA ALA A 87 -11.60 -6.86 -12.80
C ALA A 87 -11.99 -8.26 -12.32
N GLY A 88 -11.52 -9.30 -12.99
CA GLY A 88 -11.65 -10.71 -12.58
C GLY A 88 -10.59 -11.17 -11.57
N GLY A 89 -9.72 -10.29 -11.08
CA GLY A 89 -8.68 -10.58 -10.10
C GLY A 89 -7.35 -11.07 -10.70
N ASN A 90 -7.16 -11.01 -12.01
CA ASN A 90 -5.87 -11.35 -12.62
C ASN A 90 -5.08 -10.06 -12.90
N PHE A 91 -4.11 -9.77 -12.06
CA PHE A 91 -3.24 -8.59 -12.19
C PHE A 91 -1.94 -8.86 -12.96
N ASN A 92 -1.71 -10.11 -13.42
CA ASN A 92 -0.56 -10.45 -14.27
C ASN A 92 -0.87 -10.17 -15.75
N VAL A 93 -1.34 -8.97 -16.05
CA VAL A 93 -1.73 -8.54 -17.39
C VAL A 93 -1.03 -7.25 -17.76
N THR A 94 -0.31 -7.26 -18.87
CA THR A 94 0.24 -6.07 -19.49
C THR A 94 -0.48 -5.81 -20.81
N ALA A 95 -1.05 -4.64 -20.98
CA ALA A 95 -1.67 -4.25 -22.23
C ALA A 95 -0.63 -3.55 -23.13
N GLU A 96 -0.45 -4.04 -24.34
CA GLU A 96 0.45 -3.47 -25.34
C GLU A 96 -0.33 -2.85 -26.50
N THR A 97 0.20 -1.77 -27.06
CA THR A 97 -0.40 -1.08 -28.20
C THR A 97 0.66 -0.58 -29.18
N ASP A 98 0.41 -0.83 -30.46
CA ASP A 98 1.20 -0.27 -31.57
C ASP A 98 0.63 1.07 -32.08
N SER A 99 -0.33 1.66 -31.34
CA SER A 99 -0.97 2.91 -31.74
C SER A 99 0.04 4.06 -31.78
N ARG A 100 -0.02 4.83 -32.87
CA ARG A 100 0.77 6.06 -33.03
C ARG A 100 0.12 7.28 -32.37
N ILE A 101 -1.10 7.13 -31.85
CA ILE A 101 -1.86 8.18 -31.20
C ILE A 101 -1.38 8.32 -29.75
N ASN A 102 -0.96 9.51 -29.37
CA ASN A 102 -0.40 9.79 -28.04
C ASN A 102 -1.42 9.51 -26.93
N GLU A 103 -2.67 9.87 -27.10
CA GLU A 103 -3.76 9.67 -26.15
C GLU A 103 -4.00 8.18 -25.90
N VAL A 104 -3.96 7.36 -26.93
CA VAL A 104 -4.11 5.89 -26.79
C VAL A 104 -2.91 5.32 -26.01
N ARG A 105 -1.69 5.72 -26.35
CA ARG A 105 -0.49 5.28 -25.62
C ARG A 105 -0.53 5.69 -24.15
N SER A 106 -0.96 6.91 -23.87
CA SER A 106 -1.12 7.40 -22.50
C SER A 106 -2.13 6.59 -21.71
N LEU A 107 -3.28 6.22 -22.31
CA LEU A 107 -4.27 5.33 -21.68
C LEU A 107 -3.68 3.97 -21.32
N TYR A 108 -2.92 3.35 -22.24
CA TYR A 108 -2.27 2.07 -21.98
C TYR A 108 -1.19 2.16 -20.88
N SER A 109 -0.40 3.24 -20.90
CA SER A 109 0.60 3.49 -19.85
C SER A 109 -0.04 3.66 -18.48
N SER A 110 -1.11 4.46 -18.39
CA SER A 110 -1.85 4.67 -17.14
C SER A 110 -2.52 3.38 -16.64
N PHE A 111 -3.10 2.59 -17.57
CA PHE A 111 -3.66 1.29 -17.23
C PHE A 111 -2.59 0.33 -16.69
N ASN A 112 -1.42 0.20 -17.34
CA ASN A 112 -0.35 -0.67 -16.90
C ASN A 112 0.23 -0.24 -15.55
N MET A 113 0.34 1.08 -15.32
CA MET A 113 0.75 1.62 -14.02
C MET A 113 -0.26 1.22 -12.93
N MET A 114 -1.55 1.42 -13.16
CA MET A 114 -2.60 1.01 -12.22
C MET A 114 -2.58 -0.49 -11.93
N VAL A 115 -2.40 -1.33 -12.95
CA VAL A 115 -2.32 -2.79 -12.78
C VAL A 115 -1.09 -3.18 -11.96
N LYS A 116 0.05 -2.53 -12.19
CA LYS A 116 1.27 -2.76 -11.41
C LYS A 116 1.06 -2.43 -9.93
N GLU A 117 0.42 -1.30 -9.62
CA GLU A 117 0.11 -0.92 -8.24
C GLU A 117 -0.88 -1.88 -7.57
N LEU A 118 -1.91 -2.33 -8.31
CA LEU A 118 -2.85 -3.33 -7.81
C LEU A 118 -2.17 -4.67 -7.54
N SER A 119 -1.32 -5.15 -8.45
CA SER A 119 -0.54 -6.38 -8.29
C SER A 119 0.40 -6.32 -7.10
N ALA A 120 1.10 -5.20 -6.90
CA ALA A 120 1.95 -4.99 -5.74
C ALA A 120 1.13 -5.03 -4.43
N THR A 121 -0.05 -4.41 -4.41
CA THR A 121 -0.95 -4.41 -3.25
C THR A 121 -1.46 -5.82 -2.94
N GLU A 122 -1.86 -6.61 -3.95
CA GLU A 122 -2.30 -8.00 -3.77
C GLU A 122 -1.17 -8.89 -3.21
N THR A 123 0.03 -8.74 -3.75
CA THR A 123 1.21 -9.49 -3.27
C THR A 123 1.47 -9.17 -1.80
N LEU A 124 1.52 -7.88 -1.44
CA LEU A 124 1.70 -7.45 -0.05
C LEU A 124 0.60 -7.98 0.88
N GLN A 125 -0.66 -8.02 0.40
CA GLN A 125 -1.77 -8.57 1.19
C GLN A 125 -1.64 -10.08 1.39
N THR A 126 -1.24 -10.81 0.36
CA THR A 126 -1.05 -12.26 0.42
C THR A 126 0.13 -12.63 1.33
N ASP A 127 1.24 -11.91 1.20
CA ASP A 127 2.42 -12.09 2.06
C ASP A 127 2.09 -11.75 3.52
N PHE A 128 1.28 -10.71 3.75
CA PHE A 128 0.78 -10.35 5.07
C PHE A 128 -0.03 -11.50 5.70
N ILE A 129 -1.01 -12.06 4.98
CA ILE A 129 -1.85 -13.17 5.48
C ILE A 129 -1.00 -14.41 5.76
N SER A 130 -0.05 -14.74 4.87
CA SER A 130 0.88 -15.86 5.04
C SER A 130 1.74 -15.67 6.29
N SER A 131 2.32 -14.49 6.48
CA SER A 131 3.15 -14.15 7.64
C SER A 131 2.35 -14.18 8.94
N VAL A 132 1.13 -13.63 8.96
CA VAL A 132 0.21 -13.71 10.10
C VAL A 132 -0.04 -15.17 10.49
N SER A 133 -0.34 -16.02 9.50
CA SER A 133 -0.62 -17.44 9.74
C SER A 133 0.59 -18.15 10.34
N HIS A 134 1.78 -17.86 9.86
CA HIS A 134 3.03 -18.43 10.37
C HIS A 134 3.32 -17.96 11.80
N GLU A 135 3.19 -16.65 12.07
CA GLU A 135 3.44 -16.06 13.38
C GLU A 135 2.40 -16.51 14.44
N PHE A 136 1.19 -16.92 14.02
CA PHE A 136 0.22 -17.54 14.92
C PHE A 136 0.53 -19.01 15.20
N LYS A 137 0.95 -19.75 14.19
CA LYS A 137 1.18 -21.20 14.32
C LYS A 137 2.28 -21.53 15.31
N THR A 138 3.34 -20.74 15.36
CA THR A 138 4.49 -20.97 16.25
C THR A 138 4.09 -20.93 17.73
N PRO A 139 3.51 -19.87 18.29
CA PRO A 139 3.11 -19.83 19.69
C PRO A 139 1.99 -20.83 20.02
N ILE A 140 1.05 -21.08 19.09
CA ILE A 140 -0.02 -22.06 19.30
C ILE A 140 0.58 -23.46 19.46
N ASN A 141 1.47 -23.86 18.56
CA ASN A 141 2.14 -25.17 18.65
C ASN A 141 2.97 -25.30 19.94
N ALA A 142 3.63 -24.22 20.37
CA ALA A 142 4.37 -24.22 21.62
C ALA A 142 3.44 -24.41 22.84
N ILE A 143 2.30 -23.67 22.88
CA ILE A 143 1.29 -23.82 23.94
C ILE A 143 0.76 -25.26 23.97
N GLU A 144 0.40 -25.82 22.80
CA GLU A 144 -0.12 -27.19 22.68
C GLU A 144 0.93 -28.21 23.13
N GLY A 145 2.19 -28.04 22.73
CA GLY A 145 3.29 -28.90 23.10
C GLY A 145 3.53 -28.93 24.61
N TYR A 146 3.66 -27.76 25.24
CA TYR A 146 3.85 -27.68 26.69
C TYR A 146 2.62 -28.16 27.48
N ALA A 147 1.41 -27.86 26.99
CA ALA A 147 0.20 -28.37 27.61
C ALA A 147 0.11 -29.91 27.52
N SER A 148 0.56 -30.51 26.42
CA SER A 148 0.62 -31.97 26.27
C SER A 148 1.67 -32.59 27.22
N LEU A 149 2.82 -31.93 27.42
CA LEU A 149 3.82 -32.37 28.39
C LEU A 149 3.28 -32.32 29.81
N LEU A 150 2.46 -31.33 30.16
CA LEU A 150 1.80 -31.24 31.49
C LEU A 150 0.78 -32.36 31.77
N GLN A 151 0.31 -33.05 30.74
CA GLN A 151 -0.56 -34.24 30.93
C GLN A 151 0.20 -35.48 31.36
N ASP A 152 1.51 -35.50 31.22
CA ASP A 152 2.37 -36.56 31.71
C ASP A 152 2.66 -36.31 33.22
N HIS A 153 2.02 -37.08 34.11
CA HIS A 153 2.11 -36.95 35.56
C HIS A 153 3.45 -37.40 36.18
N GLN A 154 4.44 -37.76 35.37
CA GLN A 154 5.76 -38.19 35.86
C GLN A 154 6.78 -37.04 36.05
N GLN A 155 6.37 -35.79 35.80
CA GLN A 155 7.25 -34.64 35.80
C GLN A 155 7.35 -34.02 37.21
N SER A 156 8.53 -33.43 37.49
CA SER A 156 8.76 -32.69 38.72
C SER A 156 7.92 -31.40 38.76
N GLN A 157 7.68 -30.87 39.97
CA GLN A 157 6.98 -29.61 40.15
C GLN A 157 7.70 -28.46 39.41
N GLU A 158 9.03 -28.45 39.43
CA GLU A 158 9.85 -27.43 38.78
C GLU A 158 9.66 -27.45 37.25
N GLU A 159 9.60 -28.64 36.64
CA GLU A 159 9.31 -28.77 35.17
C GLU A 159 7.89 -28.34 34.83
N GLN A 160 6.91 -28.66 35.69
CA GLN A 160 5.54 -28.20 35.51
C GLN A 160 5.43 -26.68 35.57
N ASP A 161 6.11 -26.03 36.52
CA ASP A 161 6.13 -24.57 36.66
C ASP A 161 6.80 -23.92 35.42
N ASP A 162 7.91 -24.49 34.91
CA ASP A 162 8.58 -24.02 33.69
C ASP A 162 7.64 -24.13 32.44
N TYR A 163 6.91 -25.23 32.31
CA TYR A 163 5.96 -25.38 31.19
C TYR A 163 4.79 -24.41 31.27
N ILE A 164 4.27 -24.16 32.48
CA ILE A 164 3.24 -23.16 32.73
C ILE A 164 3.75 -21.75 32.33
N GLU A 165 4.97 -21.41 32.74
CA GLU A 165 5.58 -20.13 32.39
C GLU A 165 5.72 -19.95 30.87
N LYS A 166 6.17 -20.99 30.17
CA LYS A 166 6.27 -21.02 28.69
C LYS A 166 4.91 -20.89 28.01
N ILE A 167 3.86 -21.53 28.54
CA ILE A 167 2.49 -21.36 28.04
C ILE A 167 2.03 -19.91 28.22
N LEU A 168 2.19 -19.33 29.39
CA LEU A 168 1.81 -17.95 29.69
C LEU A 168 2.58 -16.96 28.81
N PHE A 169 3.88 -17.17 28.61
CA PHE A 169 4.72 -16.36 27.71
C PHE A 169 4.17 -16.37 26.28
N ASN A 170 3.91 -17.55 25.72
CA ASN A 170 3.38 -17.67 24.34
C ASN A 170 1.96 -17.10 24.21
N THR A 171 1.13 -17.22 25.24
CA THR A 171 -0.20 -16.63 25.28
C THR A 171 -0.14 -15.09 25.26
N ARG A 172 0.75 -14.49 26.06
CA ARG A 172 0.98 -13.03 26.07
C ARG A 172 1.52 -12.54 24.73
N ARG A 173 2.48 -13.28 24.15
CA ARG A 173 3.01 -13.00 22.80
C ARG A 173 1.91 -13.00 21.74
N LEU A 174 1.04 -14.00 21.76
CA LEU A 174 -0.10 -14.10 20.82
C LEU A 174 -1.09 -12.93 21.01
N SER A 175 -1.39 -12.57 22.26
CA SER A 175 -2.27 -11.43 22.54
C SER A 175 -1.71 -10.11 22.02
N THR A 176 -0.40 -9.87 22.20
CA THR A 176 0.29 -8.68 21.67
C THR A 176 0.26 -8.66 20.14
N LEU A 177 0.51 -9.79 19.49
CA LEU A 177 0.46 -9.92 18.03
C LEU A 177 -0.93 -9.57 17.49
N ILE A 178 -2.00 -10.11 18.10
CA ILE A 178 -3.38 -9.81 17.73
C ILE A 178 -3.67 -8.31 17.92
N GLY A 179 -3.25 -7.73 19.05
CA GLY A 179 -3.41 -6.29 19.34
C GLY A 179 -2.76 -5.41 18.26
N ASN A 180 -1.53 -5.73 17.88
CA ASN A 180 -0.79 -5.00 16.84
C ASN A 180 -1.44 -5.13 15.46
N ILE A 181 -1.91 -6.32 15.07
CA ILE A 181 -2.62 -6.54 13.80
C ILE A 181 -3.92 -5.74 13.76
N LEU A 182 -4.71 -5.77 14.83
CA LEU A 182 -5.97 -5.02 14.91
C LEU A 182 -5.71 -3.50 14.84
N LEU A 183 -4.68 -3.02 15.53
CA LEU A 183 -4.32 -1.59 15.52
C LEU A 183 -3.85 -1.16 14.14
N LEU A 184 -2.94 -1.92 13.49
CA LEU A 184 -2.50 -1.70 12.12
C LEU A 184 -3.67 -1.68 11.13
N SER A 185 -4.58 -2.65 11.23
CA SER A 185 -5.77 -2.74 10.38
C SER A 185 -6.66 -1.50 10.53
N LYS A 186 -6.90 -1.05 11.77
CA LYS A 186 -7.73 0.13 12.04
C LYS A 186 -7.09 1.42 11.52
N ILE A 187 -5.76 1.58 11.66
CA ILE A 187 -5.03 2.74 11.14
C ILE A 187 -5.07 2.74 9.62
N SER A 188 -4.73 1.61 8.97
CA SER A 188 -4.71 1.49 7.51
C SER A 188 -6.09 1.73 6.87
N ALA A 189 -7.18 1.29 7.51
CA ALA A 189 -8.55 1.52 7.06
C ALA A 189 -9.07 2.94 7.35
N GLN A 190 -8.25 3.83 7.94
CA GLN A 190 -8.66 5.16 8.41
C GLN A 190 -9.92 5.13 9.29
N SER A 191 -10.18 3.99 9.93
CA SER A 191 -11.38 3.77 10.76
C SER A 191 -11.21 4.30 12.18
N ILE A 192 -9.98 4.59 12.61
CA ILE A 192 -9.72 5.27 13.87
C ILE A 192 -9.83 6.78 13.64
N ARG A 193 -10.63 7.43 14.50
CA ARG A 193 -10.63 8.88 14.68
C ARG A 193 -10.10 9.18 16.10
N PRO A 194 -8.79 9.05 16.34
CA PRO A 194 -8.25 9.33 17.65
C PRO A 194 -8.44 10.81 17.95
N GLN A 195 -8.83 11.11 19.20
CA GLN A 195 -8.91 12.49 19.64
C GLN A 195 -7.51 13.04 19.89
N ARG A 196 -7.24 14.23 19.38
CA ARG A 196 -6.05 15.00 19.78
C ARG A 196 -6.27 15.51 21.19
N VAL A 197 -5.30 15.26 22.05
CA VAL A 197 -5.27 15.76 23.43
C VAL A 197 -3.92 16.45 23.67
N SER A 198 -3.91 17.44 24.57
CA SER A 198 -2.66 18.05 25.02
C SER A 198 -2.10 17.27 26.19
N TYR A 199 -0.82 16.92 26.14
CA TYR A 199 -0.12 16.15 27.16
C TYR A 199 1.39 16.41 27.09
N ARG A 200 2.09 16.07 28.18
CA ARG A 200 3.55 16.13 28.27
C ARG A 200 4.15 14.94 27.50
N LEU A 201 4.81 15.23 26.38
CA LEU A 201 5.37 14.20 25.50
C LEU A 201 6.60 13.53 26.13
N ASP A 202 7.45 14.30 26.80
CA ASP A 202 8.60 13.80 27.57
C ASP A 202 8.17 12.84 28.68
N GLU A 203 7.10 13.14 29.39
CA GLU A 203 6.56 12.26 30.43
C GLU A 203 6.03 10.95 29.83
N GLN A 204 5.43 11.00 28.65
CA GLN A 204 4.99 9.79 27.96
C GLN A 204 6.16 8.88 27.56
N VAL A 205 7.30 9.43 27.13
CA VAL A 205 8.51 8.65 26.86
C VAL A 205 9.05 8.04 28.18
N ARG A 206 9.07 8.79 29.29
CA ARG A 206 9.47 8.25 30.60
C ARG A 206 8.57 7.10 31.06
N GLN A 207 7.26 7.21 30.85
CA GLN A 207 6.32 6.12 31.15
C GLN A 207 6.60 4.87 30.29
N ALA A 208 6.98 5.04 29.02
CA ALA A 208 7.36 3.92 28.16
C ALA A 208 8.64 3.20 28.66
N ILE A 209 9.63 3.96 29.17
CA ILE A 209 10.84 3.40 29.78
C ILE A 209 10.49 2.57 31.02
N VAL A 210 9.69 3.15 31.92
CA VAL A 210 9.25 2.46 33.16
C VAL A 210 8.44 1.20 32.84
N ALA A 211 7.58 1.24 31.83
CA ALA A 211 6.80 0.07 31.42
C ALA A 211 7.66 -1.12 30.93
N LEU A 212 8.93 -0.88 30.61
CA LEU A 212 9.89 -1.89 30.16
C LEU A 212 10.95 -2.21 31.25
N GLU A 213 10.74 -1.78 32.50
CA GLU A 213 11.72 -1.87 33.59
C GLU A 213 12.29 -3.28 33.75
N GLN A 214 11.46 -4.30 33.76
CA GLN A 214 11.93 -5.68 33.91
C GLN A 214 12.95 -6.05 32.81
N LYS A 215 12.70 -5.67 31.55
CA LYS A 215 13.54 -6.05 30.41
C LYS A 215 14.91 -5.38 30.44
N TRP A 216 14.97 -4.08 30.74
CA TRP A 216 16.24 -3.38 30.76
C TRP A 216 17.03 -3.67 32.04
N THR A 217 16.36 -3.98 33.14
CA THR A 217 17.03 -4.45 34.39
C THR A 217 17.65 -5.83 34.19
N GLU A 218 16.92 -6.79 33.57
CA GLU A 218 17.44 -8.13 33.27
C GLU A 218 18.66 -8.09 32.32
N LYS A 219 18.78 -7.07 31.48
CA LYS A 219 19.92 -6.88 30.57
C LYS A 219 20.99 -5.92 31.08
N ASP A 220 20.82 -5.36 32.29
CA ASP A 220 21.75 -4.38 32.86
C ASP A 220 22.02 -3.16 31.94
N ILE A 221 20.95 -2.64 31.34
CA ILE A 221 21.03 -1.52 30.39
C ILE A 221 21.03 -0.20 31.15
N ASP A 222 22.01 0.65 30.83
CA ASP A 222 22.06 2.03 31.31
C ASP A 222 21.40 2.99 30.31
N PHE A 223 20.84 4.09 30.82
CA PHE A 223 20.19 5.11 30.02
C PHE A 223 20.83 6.49 30.19
N ASP A 224 21.16 7.16 29.10
CA ASP A 224 21.47 8.59 29.07
C ASP A 224 20.30 9.35 28.45
N ILE A 225 19.54 10.09 29.26
CA ILE A 225 18.23 10.65 28.90
C ILE A 225 18.24 12.18 29.02
N GLU A 226 18.08 12.87 27.89
CA GLU A 226 17.87 14.31 27.84
C GLU A 226 16.59 14.62 27.08
N LEU A 227 15.50 14.87 27.78
CA LEU A 227 14.19 15.16 27.22
C LEU A 227 13.75 16.55 27.66
N ASP A 228 13.59 17.47 26.69
CA ASP A 228 12.99 18.78 26.94
C ASP A 228 11.53 18.60 27.38
N GLU A 229 11.07 19.49 28.25
CA GLU A 229 9.68 19.53 28.68
C GLU A 229 8.79 20.06 27.55
N ILE A 230 8.05 19.19 26.87
CA ILE A 230 7.26 19.54 25.70
C ILE A 230 5.79 19.22 25.91
N GLU A 231 4.95 20.26 25.92
CA GLU A 231 3.50 20.09 25.82
C GLU A 231 3.12 19.87 24.35
N TYR A 232 2.62 18.67 24.02
CA TYR A 232 2.29 18.27 22.66
C TYR A 232 0.80 18.02 22.50
N SER A 233 0.22 18.53 21.38
CA SER A 233 -1.17 18.27 21.02
C SER A 233 -1.24 17.21 19.91
N GLY A 234 -1.56 15.99 20.30
CA GLY A 234 -1.51 14.84 19.38
C GLY A 234 -2.29 13.63 19.85
N TYR A 235 -2.03 12.52 19.18
CA TYR A 235 -2.69 11.24 19.44
C TYR A 235 -1.95 10.44 20.53
N GLY A 236 -2.03 10.91 21.78
CA GLY A 236 -1.28 10.34 22.91
C GLY A 236 -1.46 8.83 23.07
N SER A 237 -2.70 8.33 22.91
CA SER A 237 -3.00 6.89 22.99
C SER A 237 -2.35 6.04 21.89
N LEU A 238 -1.93 6.65 20.78
CA LEU A 238 -1.20 5.97 19.71
C LEU A 238 0.30 6.17 19.83
N LEU A 239 0.76 7.39 20.14
CA LEU A 239 2.19 7.70 20.23
C LEU A 239 2.92 6.92 21.32
N ILE A 240 2.24 6.50 22.40
CA ILE A 240 2.83 5.60 23.39
C ILE A 240 3.35 4.29 22.77
N HIS A 241 2.67 3.77 21.75
CA HIS A 241 3.12 2.56 21.03
C HIS A 241 4.41 2.82 20.22
N VAL A 242 4.62 4.05 19.72
CA VAL A 242 5.86 4.40 19.03
C VAL A 242 7.03 4.32 20.00
N TRP A 243 6.92 5.00 21.13
CA TRP A 243 7.98 5.02 22.13
C TRP A 243 8.28 3.62 22.67
N THR A 244 7.24 2.88 23.05
CA THR A 244 7.39 1.51 23.56
C THR A 244 8.06 0.59 22.54
N ASN A 245 7.70 0.67 21.25
CA ASN A 245 8.33 -0.16 20.22
C ASN A 245 9.79 0.22 19.96
N LEU A 246 10.12 1.51 19.92
CA LEU A 246 11.50 1.96 19.69
C LEU A 246 12.40 1.60 20.89
N ILE A 247 11.92 1.84 22.11
CA ILE A 247 12.67 1.52 23.34
C ILE A 247 12.81 0.00 23.51
N ASP A 248 11.76 -0.77 23.25
CA ASP A 248 11.82 -2.25 23.32
C ASP A 248 12.81 -2.82 22.29
N ASN A 249 12.86 -2.23 21.08
CA ASN A 249 13.85 -2.61 20.08
C ASN A 249 15.27 -2.27 20.52
N ALA A 250 15.51 -1.07 21.03
CA ALA A 250 16.82 -0.68 21.53
C ALA A 250 17.29 -1.65 22.64
N ILE A 251 16.46 -1.89 23.68
CA ILE A 251 16.77 -2.86 24.75
C ILE A 251 17.04 -4.25 24.19
N LYS A 252 16.26 -4.69 23.20
CA LYS A 252 16.37 -6.03 22.62
C LYS A 252 17.67 -6.25 21.88
N PHE A 253 18.14 -5.29 21.10
CA PHE A 253 19.32 -5.41 20.24
C PHE A 253 20.60 -4.92 20.90
N ASP A 254 20.51 -4.14 21.96
CA ASP A 254 21.66 -3.69 22.73
C ASP A 254 22.37 -4.89 23.38
N PRO A 255 23.70 -4.87 23.54
CA PRO A 255 24.41 -5.91 24.31
C PRO A 255 24.03 -5.83 25.81
N HIS A 256 24.33 -6.89 26.55
CA HIS A 256 24.20 -6.86 28.00
C HIS A 256 25.17 -5.83 28.61
N GLY A 257 24.68 -4.95 29.47
CA GLY A 257 25.47 -3.84 30.03
C GLY A 257 25.71 -2.71 29.04
N GLY A 258 24.90 -2.61 28.00
CA GLY A 258 24.98 -1.56 27.01
C GLY A 258 24.33 -0.24 27.44
N MET A 259 24.41 0.80 26.61
CA MET A 259 23.90 2.13 26.93
C MET A 259 22.96 2.63 25.83
N ILE A 260 21.76 3.03 26.23
CA ILE A 260 20.77 3.62 25.33
C ILE A 260 20.72 5.13 25.55
N LEU A 261 20.97 5.90 24.48
CA LEU A 261 20.91 7.36 24.51
C LEU A 261 19.57 7.84 23.97
N MET A 262 18.88 8.70 24.72
CA MET A 262 17.61 9.30 24.27
C MET A 262 17.68 10.81 24.37
N ARG A 263 17.32 11.48 23.28
CA ARG A 263 17.26 12.94 23.21
C ARG A 263 15.91 13.38 22.64
N MET A 264 15.31 14.41 23.25
CA MET A 264 14.12 15.05 22.72
C MET A 264 14.30 16.56 22.74
N ARG A 265 14.07 17.20 21.58
CA ARG A 265 14.21 18.64 21.40
C ARG A 265 13.02 19.19 20.61
N ALA A 266 12.62 20.42 20.91
CA ALA A 266 11.61 21.15 20.12
C ALA A 266 12.29 22.31 19.42
N GLU A 267 12.32 22.29 18.09
CA GLU A 267 12.91 23.33 17.25
C GLU A 267 12.05 23.59 16.02
N ASN A 268 11.85 24.87 15.66
CA ASN A 268 11.16 25.29 14.43
C ASN A 268 9.82 24.58 14.19
N ASP A 269 8.93 24.57 15.18
CA ASP A 269 7.61 23.91 15.11
C ASP A 269 7.67 22.38 14.88
N THR A 270 8.80 21.77 15.23
CA THR A 270 8.98 20.31 15.12
C THR A 270 9.58 19.76 16.41
N VAL A 271 9.00 18.67 16.92
CA VAL A 271 9.65 17.87 17.95
C VAL A 271 10.47 16.80 17.27
N THR A 272 11.74 16.72 17.64
CA THR A 272 12.65 15.65 17.22
C THR A 272 12.98 14.79 18.43
N PHE A 273 12.69 13.49 18.34
CA PHE A 273 13.11 12.47 19.28
C PHE A 273 14.11 11.54 18.63
N THR A 274 15.23 11.28 19.30
CA THR A 274 16.23 10.30 18.87
C THR A 274 16.45 9.27 19.96
N ILE A 275 16.65 8.02 19.52
CA ILE A 275 17.09 6.91 20.38
C ILE A 275 18.23 6.20 19.68
N GLU A 276 19.33 5.99 20.40
CA GLU A 276 20.54 5.34 19.94
C GLU A 276 20.83 4.12 20.81
N ASP A 277 21.23 3.03 20.18
CA ASP A 277 21.67 1.78 20.81
C ASP A 277 23.09 1.41 20.38
N ASP A 278 23.76 0.57 21.17
CA ASP A 278 25.08 0.01 20.89
C ASP A 278 25.01 -1.39 20.23
N GLY A 279 23.87 -1.71 19.62
CA GLY A 279 23.60 -3.00 18.99
C GLY A 279 24.42 -3.27 17.73
N PRO A 280 24.07 -4.33 16.99
CA PRO A 280 24.79 -4.73 15.77
C PRO A 280 24.53 -3.79 14.57
N GLY A 281 23.63 -2.81 14.72
CA GLY A 281 23.18 -1.97 13.61
C GLY A 281 22.26 -2.72 12.64
N ILE A 282 21.97 -2.06 11.52
CA ILE A 282 21.07 -2.55 10.46
C ILE A 282 21.91 -2.96 9.26
N PRO A 283 21.66 -4.14 8.64
CA PRO A 283 22.33 -4.54 7.41
C PRO A 283 22.14 -3.49 6.31
N ALA A 284 23.20 -3.20 5.57
CA ALA A 284 23.17 -2.21 4.49
C ALA A 284 22.11 -2.55 3.45
N GLY A 285 21.22 -1.59 3.15
CA GLY A 285 20.11 -1.74 2.21
C GLY A 285 18.80 -2.23 2.85
N ASP A 286 18.79 -2.46 4.16
CA ASP A 286 17.58 -2.85 4.88
C ASP A 286 16.92 -1.68 5.64
N GLU A 287 17.49 -0.47 5.56
CA GLU A 287 17.06 0.71 6.32
C GLU A 287 15.59 1.11 6.05
N GLU A 288 15.11 0.89 4.82
CA GLU A 288 13.70 1.08 4.48
C GLU A 288 12.87 -0.18 4.78
N ARG A 289 13.47 -1.35 4.64
CA ARG A 289 12.78 -2.63 4.76
C ARG A 289 12.40 -3.00 6.20
N ILE A 290 13.14 -2.51 7.19
CA ILE A 290 12.83 -2.77 8.61
C ILE A 290 11.46 -2.22 9.05
N PHE A 291 10.89 -1.28 8.29
CA PHE A 291 9.54 -0.76 8.51
C PHE A 291 8.45 -1.56 7.78
N HIS A 292 8.82 -2.56 6.97
CA HIS A 292 7.84 -3.45 6.34
C HIS A 292 7.25 -4.40 7.38
N LYS A 293 5.97 -4.70 7.22
CA LYS A 293 5.25 -5.63 8.10
C LYS A 293 5.89 -7.01 8.07
N PHE A 294 6.13 -7.60 9.25
CA PHE A 294 6.76 -8.90 9.47
C PHE A 294 8.21 -9.01 8.99
N TYR A 295 8.84 -7.90 8.64
CA TYR A 295 10.24 -7.92 8.29
C TYR A 295 11.10 -8.24 9.54
N GLN A 296 12.02 -9.17 9.39
CA GLN A 296 13.04 -9.53 10.36
C GLN A 296 14.33 -9.82 9.58
N SER A 297 15.45 -9.26 10.01
CA SER A 297 16.75 -9.62 9.45
C SER A 297 17.10 -11.04 9.85
N ASP A 298 17.95 -11.73 9.08
CA ASP A 298 18.33 -13.11 9.38
C ASP A 298 18.97 -13.25 10.78
N ASN A 299 19.70 -12.23 11.22
CA ASN A 299 20.32 -12.20 12.57
C ASN A 299 19.29 -11.93 13.69
N SER A 300 18.10 -11.43 13.38
CA SER A 300 17.07 -11.10 14.37
C SER A 300 16.01 -12.21 14.54
N ARG A 301 16.02 -13.24 13.70
CA ARG A 301 15.05 -14.35 13.79
C ARG A 301 15.17 -15.17 15.07
N GLU A 302 16.35 -15.23 15.66
CA GLU A 302 16.59 -15.90 16.94
C GLU A 302 16.13 -15.05 18.14
N MET A 303 15.95 -13.73 17.95
CA MET A 303 15.46 -12.82 18.98
C MET A 303 13.95 -12.64 18.87
N TYR A 304 13.26 -12.77 20.01
CA TYR A 304 11.81 -12.68 20.12
C TYR A 304 11.24 -11.37 19.57
N GLY A 305 10.53 -11.44 18.46
CA GLY A 305 9.80 -10.32 17.84
C GLY A 305 8.86 -10.80 16.74
N ASN A 306 7.86 -10.02 16.39
CA ASN A 306 6.89 -10.38 15.35
C ASN A 306 7.00 -9.49 14.10
N GLY A 307 8.02 -8.62 14.00
CA GLY A 307 8.22 -7.74 12.85
C GLY A 307 7.11 -6.72 12.57
N LEU A 308 6.24 -6.45 13.56
CA LEU A 308 5.14 -5.49 13.40
C LEU A 308 5.38 -4.17 14.13
N GLY A 309 6.29 -4.13 15.11
CA GLY A 309 6.50 -2.97 15.98
C GLY A 309 6.93 -1.72 15.21
N LEU A 310 7.97 -1.82 14.36
CA LEU A 310 8.46 -0.70 13.56
C LEU A 310 7.47 -0.27 12.47
N ALA A 311 6.78 -1.22 11.82
CA ALA A 311 5.72 -0.92 10.87
C ALA A 311 4.56 -0.16 11.52
N LEU A 312 4.19 -0.53 12.76
CA LEU A 312 3.18 0.18 13.55
C LEU A 312 3.66 1.58 13.94
N ALA A 313 4.91 1.69 14.40
CA ALA A 313 5.51 2.98 14.76
C ALA A 313 5.50 3.94 13.57
N GLN A 314 5.92 3.49 12.38
CA GLN A 314 5.91 4.29 11.17
C GLN A 314 4.49 4.78 10.83
N GLN A 315 3.50 3.89 10.80
CA GLN A 315 2.12 4.27 10.47
C GLN A 315 1.52 5.27 11.47
N ILE A 316 1.84 5.14 12.77
CA ILE A 316 1.37 6.10 13.79
C ILE A 316 2.04 7.46 13.61
N VAL A 317 3.33 7.49 13.33
CA VAL A 317 4.09 8.72 13.07
C VAL A 317 3.56 9.44 11.82
N GLU A 318 3.35 8.70 10.71
CA GLU A 318 2.75 9.24 9.47
C GLU A 318 1.33 9.77 9.70
N LEU A 319 0.49 9.05 10.46
CA LEU A 319 -0.85 9.52 10.84
C LEU A 319 -0.80 10.83 11.65
N SER A 320 0.27 11.02 12.41
CA SER A 320 0.53 12.25 13.18
C SER A 320 1.11 13.38 12.34
N GLY A 321 1.36 13.15 11.04
CA GLY A 321 1.97 14.10 10.09
C GLY A 321 3.49 14.21 10.25
N GLY A 322 4.12 13.25 10.94
CA GLY A 322 5.55 13.20 11.19
C GLY A 322 6.30 12.26 10.24
N THR A 323 7.59 12.06 10.54
CA THR A 323 8.47 11.13 9.83
C THR A 323 9.30 10.33 10.83
N ILE A 324 9.61 9.08 10.48
CA ILE A 324 10.55 8.22 11.20
C ILE A 324 11.64 7.77 10.24
N SER A 325 12.87 7.77 10.70
CA SER A 325 14.04 7.31 9.94
C SER A 325 15.02 6.60 10.85
N VAL A 326 15.95 5.85 10.24
CA VAL A 326 17.02 5.17 10.93
C VAL A 326 18.33 5.37 10.19
N GLU A 327 19.42 5.37 10.93
CA GLU A 327 20.80 5.40 10.39
C GLU A 327 21.72 4.57 11.28
N ASN A 328 22.70 3.91 10.68
CA ASN A 328 23.76 3.24 11.44
C ASN A 328 24.73 4.26 12.01
N LEU A 329 25.18 4.03 13.24
CA LEU A 329 26.20 4.84 13.86
C LEU A 329 27.60 4.44 13.34
N PRO A 330 28.58 5.38 13.31
CA PRO A 330 29.93 5.08 12.81
C PRO A 330 30.69 4.03 13.63
N THR A 331 30.37 3.90 14.89
CA THR A 331 31.06 3.00 15.83
C THR A 331 30.35 1.63 15.93
N ALA A 332 29.15 1.61 16.39
CA ALA A 332 28.28 0.43 16.51
C ALA A 332 26.85 0.93 16.73
N GLY A 333 25.86 0.05 16.51
CA GLY A 333 24.47 0.36 16.77
C GLY A 333 23.78 1.20 15.71
N CYS A 334 22.60 1.68 16.05
CA CYS A 334 21.80 2.51 15.16
C CYS A 334 21.12 3.67 15.91
N ARG A 335 20.70 4.68 15.16
CA ARG A 335 19.91 5.80 15.64
C ARG A 335 18.57 5.82 14.92
N PHE A 336 17.48 5.72 15.67
CA PHE A 336 16.16 6.04 15.19
C PHE A 336 15.85 7.50 15.47
N THR A 337 15.27 8.18 14.48
CA THR A 337 14.85 9.59 14.58
C THR A 337 13.38 9.71 14.23
N VAL A 338 12.58 10.24 15.16
CA VAL A 338 11.16 10.59 14.95
C VAL A 338 11.03 12.10 14.94
N ARG A 339 10.37 12.64 13.92
CA ARG A 339 10.03 14.07 13.82
C ARG A 339 8.53 14.23 13.78
N LEU A 340 7.99 15.05 14.69
CA LEU A 340 6.55 15.33 14.81
C LEU A 340 6.30 16.83 14.66
N PRO A 341 5.37 17.28 13.82
CA PRO A 341 5.02 18.70 13.72
C PRO A 341 4.28 19.16 14.97
N ILE A 342 4.68 20.31 15.51
CA ILE A 342 3.93 21.02 16.55
C ILE A 342 2.79 21.75 15.86
N VAL A 343 1.59 21.18 15.90
CA VAL A 343 0.40 21.84 15.35
C VAL A 343 -0.05 22.89 16.35
N ALA A 344 -0.08 24.15 15.93
CA ALA A 344 -0.59 25.24 16.78
C ALA A 344 -1.98 24.89 17.31
N LYS A 345 -2.24 25.21 18.60
CA LYS A 345 -3.59 25.10 19.21
C LYS A 345 -4.59 25.87 18.34
N GLN A 346 -5.52 25.18 17.64
CA GLN A 346 -6.70 25.80 17.06
C GLN A 346 -7.71 26.10 18.13
#